data_c256b24156440efac77fc268d2dc1734
#
_entry.id   c256b24156440efac77fc268d2dc1734
#
_cell.length_a   1.000
_cell.length_b   1.000
_cell.length_c   1.000
_cell.angle_alpha   90.00
_cell.angle_beta   90.00
_cell.angle_gamma   90.00
#
_symmetry.space_group_name_H-M   'P 1'
#
loop_
_entity.id
_entity.type
_entity.pdbx_description
1 polymer ?
#
loop_
_entity_poly.entity_id
_entity_poly.type
_entity_poly.pdbx_seq_one_letter_code
_entity_poly.pdbx_strand_id
1 'polypeptide(L)'
;MTKKYNPHPGSLLQNYIKEIGVSQYRLAIETGIPRSNLSNLVNGKRSVTPEIAMRLGKFFGQTPKFWLNLQAIHDLFEVQTSRGREIDKIKKYNEAV
;
A
#
# COMPACT_ATOMS: atom_id res chain seq x y z
N MET A 1 19.84 -17.88 -2.66
CA MET A 1 19.58 -16.53 -2.14
C MET A 1 18.15 -16.38 -1.67
N THR A 2 17.96 -15.87 -0.48
CA THR A 2 16.64 -15.74 0.10
C THR A 2 15.90 -14.52 -0.48
N LYS A 3 14.72 -14.75 -1.02
CA LYS A 3 13.89 -13.67 -1.54
C LYS A 3 13.26 -12.93 -0.35
N LYS A 4 13.44 -11.63 -0.28
CA LYS A 4 12.86 -10.83 0.78
C LYS A 4 11.36 -10.65 0.54
N TYR A 5 10.60 -10.82 1.61
CA TYR A 5 9.16 -10.71 1.56
C TYR A 5 8.75 -9.23 1.66
N ASN A 6 7.99 -8.79 0.68
CA ASN A 6 7.51 -7.40 0.64
C ASN A 6 6.09 -7.35 0.11
N PRO A 7 5.10 -7.75 0.94
CA PRO A 7 3.73 -7.80 0.48
C PRO A 7 3.18 -6.40 0.18
N HIS A 8 2.36 -6.32 -0.86
CA HIS A 8 1.62 -5.11 -1.18
C HIS A 8 0.45 -4.94 -0.21
N PRO A 9 0.05 -3.69 0.12
CA PRO A 9 -1.13 -3.47 0.99
C PRO A 9 -2.38 -4.19 0.51
N GLY A 10 -2.51 -4.45 -0.79
CA GLY A 10 -3.62 -5.21 -1.33
C GLY A 10 -3.72 -6.61 -0.77
N SER A 11 -2.60 -7.22 -0.40
CA SER A 11 -2.60 -8.54 0.22
C SER A 11 -3.28 -8.51 1.59
N LEU A 12 -3.01 -7.47 2.36
CA LEU A 12 -3.66 -7.29 3.67
C LEU A 12 -5.14 -7.04 3.49
N LEU A 13 -5.50 -6.23 2.50
CA LEU A 13 -6.91 -5.97 2.21
C LEU A 13 -7.64 -7.27 1.85
N GLN A 14 -7.01 -8.12 1.03
CA GLN A 14 -7.59 -9.40 0.65
C GLN A 14 -7.83 -10.26 1.89
N ASN A 15 -6.87 -10.29 2.82
CA ASN A 15 -7.01 -11.05 4.06
C ASN A 15 -8.15 -10.52 4.92
N TYR A 16 -8.28 -9.20 5.02
CA TYR A 16 -9.34 -8.58 5.81
C TYR A 16 -10.72 -8.95 5.28
N ILE A 17 -10.94 -8.82 3.97
CA ILE A 17 -12.25 -9.12 3.42
C ILE A 17 -12.59 -10.60 3.52
N LYS A 18 -11.60 -11.48 3.45
CA LYS A 18 -11.81 -12.91 3.68
C LYS A 18 -12.22 -13.19 5.12
N GLU A 19 -11.54 -12.57 6.06
CA GLU A 19 -11.83 -12.76 7.49
C GLU A 19 -13.23 -12.32 7.86
N ILE A 20 -13.66 -11.16 7.37
CA ILE A 20 -14.98 -10.63 7.72
C ILE A 20 -16.09 -11.16 6.81
N GLY A 21 -15.74 -11.94 5.77
CA GLY A 21 -16.72 -12.54 4.88
C GLY A 21 -17.42 -11.56 3.96
N VAL A 22 -16.73 -10.47 3.58
CA VAL A 22 -17.28 -9.46 2.69
C VAL A 22 -16.67 -9.62 1.30
N SER A 23 -17.50 -9.53 0.26
CA SER A 23 -17.03 -9.60 -1.11
C SER A 23 -16.44 -8.26 -1.56
N GLN A 24 -15.61 -8.29 -2.62
CA GLN A 24 -15.12 -7.05 -3.22
C GLN A 24 -16.29 -6.18 -3.72
N TYR A 25 -17.33 -6.83 -4.23
CA TYR A 25 -18.51 -6.11 -4.70
C TYR A 25 -19.15 -5.30 -3.57
N ARG A 26 -19.35 -5.94 -2.42
CA ARG A 26 -19.95 -5.26 -1.28
C ARG A 26 -19.03 -4.16 -0.74
N LEU A 27 -17.72 -4.43 -0.69
CA LEU A 27 -16.76 -3.42 -0.24
C LEU A 27 -16.80 -2.19 -1.15
N ALA A 28 -16.93 -2.39 -2.46
CA ALA A 28 -17.04 -1.29 -3.40
C ALA A 28 -18.27 -0.43 -3.10
N ILE A 29 -19.40 -1.08 -2.84
CA ILE A 29 -20.64 -0.37 -2.51
C ILE A 29 -20.51 0.41 -1.21
N GLU A 30 -19.97 -0.23 -0.17
CA GLU A 30 -19.89 0.36 1.16
C GLU A 30 -18.87 1.52 1.22
N THR A 31 -17.79 1.44 0.46
CA THR A 31 -16.73 2.45 0.50
C THR A 31 -16.85 3.49 -0.60
N GLY A 32 -17.60 3.19 -1.63
CA GLY A 32 -17.67 4.05 -2.82
C GLY A 32 -16.43 3.94 -3.71
N ILE A 33 -15.53 3.00 -3.44
CA ILE A 33 -14.37 2.76 -4.30
C ILE A 33 -14.84 1.92 -5.50
N PRO A 34 -14.53 2.35 -6.74
CA PRO A 34 -14.91 1.55 -7.90
C PRO A 34 -14.38 0.12 -7.82
N ARG A 35 -15.18 -0.83 -8.22
CA ARG A 35 -14.81 -2.25 -8.13
C ARG A 35 -13.52 -2.57 -8.88
N SER A 36 -13.33 -1.94 -10.05
CA SER A 36 -12.10 -2.13 -10.81
C SER A 36 -10.87 -1.65 -10.04
N ASN A 37 -11.00 -0.56 -9.28
CA ASN A 37 -9.91 -0.05 -8.45
C ASN A 37 -9.59 -1.02 -7.32
N LEU A 38 -10.62 -1.58 -6.69
CA LEU A 38 -10.42 -2.56 -5.62
C LEU A 38 -9.75 -3.82 -6.15
N SER A 39 -10.18 -4.31 -7.31
CA SER A 39 -9.59 -5.48 -7.93
C SER A 39 -8.11 -5.24 -8.23
N ASN A 40 -7.77 -4.07 -8.79
CA ASN A 40 -6.38 -3.73 -9.08
C ASN A 40 -5.55 -3.58 -7.80
N LEU A 41 -6.15 -3.00 -6.76
CA LEU A 41 -5.47 -2.84 -5.49
C LEU A 41 -5.15 -4.20 -4.86
N VAL A 42 -6.14 -5.08 -4.81
CA VAL A 42 -5.97 -6.43 -4.26
C VAL A 42 -4.90 -7.22 -5.01
N ASN A 43 -4.80 -7.00 -6.31
CA ASN A 43 -3.82 -7.69 -7.15
C ASN A 43 -2.45 -6.99 -7.20
N GLY A 44 -2.27 -5.95 -6.41
CA GLY A 44 -0.99 -5.24 -6.34
C GLY A 44 -0.70 -4.35 -7.53
N LYS A 45 -1.70 -4.08 -8.37
CA LYS A 45 -1.54 -3.27 -9.58
C LYS A 45 -1.85 -1.80 -9.37
N ARG A 46 -2.29 -1.44 -8.20
CA ARG A 46 -2.64 -0.06 -7.86
C ARG A 46 -2.20 0.26 -6.45
N SER A 47 -1.71 1.47 -6.25
CA SER A 47 -1.27 1.91 -4.91
C SER A 47 -2.44 2.46 -4.10
N VAL A 48 -2.28 2.42 -2.78
CA VAL A 48 -3.21 3.09 -1.87
C VAL A 48 -2.95 4.59 -1.95
N THR A 49 -3.95 5.33 -2.42
CA THR A 49 -3.91 6.79 -2.45
C THR A 49 -4.51 7.35 -1.17
N PRO A 50 -4.33 8.65 -0.87
CA PRO A 50 -4.97 9.26 0.30
C PRO A 50 -6.48 9.05 0.32
N GLU A 51 -7.16 9.20 -0.80
CA GLU A 51 -8.60 9.00 -0.86
C GLU A 51 -8.98 7.55 -0.56
N ILE A 52 -8.29 6.60 -1.16
CA ILE A 52 -8.53 5.17 -0.89
C ILE A 52 -8.27 4.86 0.58
N ALA A 53 -7.18 5.42 1.15
CA ALA A 53 -6.84 5.23 2.55
C ALA A 53 -7.95 5.74 3.47
N MET A 54 -8.54 6.89 3.16
CA MET A 54 -9.62 7.45 3.95
C MET A 54 -10.87 6.57 3.87
N ARG A 55 -11.20 6.09 2.68
CA ARG A 55 -12.39 5.25 2.48
C ARG A 55 -12.25 3.90 3.16
N LEU A 56 -11.09 3.26 3.00
CA LEU A 56 -10.83 1.98 3.67
C LEU A 56 -10.76 2.13 5.18
N GLY A 57 -10.09 3.19 5.65
CA GLY A 57 -9.99 3.45 7.07
C GLY A 57 -11.36 3.66 7.71
N LYS A 58 -12.24 4.37 7.02
CA LYS A 58 -13.60 4.59 7.51
C LYS A 58 -14.37 3.29 7.65
N PHE A 59 -14.26 2.43 6.65
CA PHE A 59 -14.97 1.15 6.67
C PHE A 59 -14.43 0.21 7.75
N PHE A 60 -13.11 0.10 7.87
CA PHE A 60 -12.50 -0.85 8.80
C PHE A 60 -12.26 -0.27 10.20
N GLY A 61 -12.53 1.01 10.40
CA GLY A 61 -12.29 1.66 11.70
C GLY A 61 -10.82 1.93 11.98
N GLN A 62 -10.08 2.29 10.96
CA GLN A 62 -8.65 2.57 11.06
C GLN A 62 -8.36 4.00 10.58
N THR A 63 -7.19 4.54 10.94
CA THR A 63 -6.79 5.84 10.43
C THR A 63 -6.31 5.71 8.99
N PRO A 64 -6.44 6.79 8.18
CA PRO A 64 -5.87 6.76 6.83
C PRO A 64 -4.37 6.50 6.82
N LYS A 65 -3.64 6.97 7.81
CA LYS A 65 -2.20 6.75 7.90
C LYS A 65 -1.83 5.27 7.95
N PHE A 66 -2.70 4.45 8.54
CA PHE A 66 -2.45 3.00 8.58
C PHE A 66 -2.19 2.46 7.17
N TRP A 67 -3.11 2.77 6.26
CA TRP A 67 -3.01 2.28 4.88
C TRP A 67 -1.90 2.97 4.09
N LEU A 68 -1.72 4.29 4.29
CA LEU A 68 -0.68 5.03 3.62
C LEU A 68 0.72 4.58 4.07
N ASN A 69 0.88 4.28 5.35
CA ASN A 69 2.16 3.78 5.85
C ASN A 69 2.50 2.41 5.28
N LEU A 70 1.52 1.54 5.15
CA LEU A 70 1.74 0.23 4.53
C LEU A 70 2.23 0.39 3.09
N GLN A 71 1.62 1.29 2.34
CA GLN A 71 2.04 1.56 0.97
C GLN A 71 3.45 2.15 0.93
N ALA A 72 3.73 3.10 1.81
CA ALA A 72 5.05 3.73 1.86
C ALA A 72 6.15 2.72 2.17
N ILE A 73 5.91 1.83 3.12
CA ILE A 73 6.88 0.79 3.49
C ILE A 73 7.14 -0.13 2.29
N HIS A 74 6.08 -0.53 1.62
CA HIS A 74 6.21 -1.38 0.43
C HIS A 74 7.02 -0.67 -0.66
N ASP A 75 6.68 0.58 -0.95
CA ASP A 75 7.32 1.34 -2.01
C ASP A 75 8.79 1.63 -1.70
N LEU A 76 9.10 1.97 -0.45
CA LEU A 76 10.48 2.22 -0.03
C LEU A 76 11.33 0.97 -0.22
N PHE A 77 10.79 -0.18 0.14
CA PHE A 77 11.51 -1.43 -0.04
C PHE A 77 11.78 -1.71 -1.52
N GLU A 78 10.78 -1.46 -2.37
CA GLU A 78 10.94 -1.67 -3.81
C GLU A 78 12.03 -0.76 -4.39
N VAL A 79 12.04 0.51 -4.00
CA VAL A 79 13.04 1.46 -4.48
C VAL A 79 14.42 1.08 -3.96
N GLN A 80 14.52 0.70 -2.69
CA GLN A 80 15.80 0.32 -2.10
C GLN A 80 16.37 -0.91 -2.80
N THR A 81 15.52 -1.87 -3.15
CA THR A 81 15.96 -3.08 -3.84
C THR A 81 16.42 -2.78 -5.27
N SER A 82 15.70 -1.91 -5.98
CA SER A 82 15.99 -1.63 -7.39
C SER A 82 17.00 -0.51 -7.60
N ARG A 83 17.04 0.48 -6.72
CA ARG A 83 17.88 1.68 -6.90
C ARG A 83 18.71 2.06 -5.67
N GLY A 84 18.77 1.19 -4.66
CA GLY A 84 19.47 1.52 -3.42
C GLY A 84 20.93 1.89 -3.63
N ARG A 85 21.64 1.14 -4.47
CA ARG A 85 23.06 1.40 -4.74
C ARG A 85 23.27 2.77 -5.38
N GLU A 86 22.40 3.13 -6.30
CA GLU A 86 22.48 4.41 -6.98
C GLU A 86 22.21 5.56 -6.00
N ILE A 87 21.19 5.38 -5.16
CA ILE A 87 20.79 6.38 -4.18
C ILE A 87 21.86 6.54 -3.09
N ASP A 88 22.48 5.43 -2.67
CA ASP A 88 23.53 5.45 -1.65
C ASP A 88 24.73 6.29 -2.06
N LYS A 89 24.91 6.53 -3.34
CA LYS A 89 26.01 7.37 -3.84
C LYS A 89 25.76 8.86 -3.66
N ILE A 90 24.53 9.24 -3.34
CA ILE A 90 24.17 10.64 -3.11
C ILE A 90 24.83 11.10 -1.81
N LYS A 91 25.63 12.15 -1.90
CA LYS A 91 26.32 12.69 -0.74
C LYS A 91 25.44 13.70 -0.05
N LYS A 92 25.42 13.65 1.28
CA LYS A 92 24.70 14.62 2.06
C LYS A 92 25.31 16.00 1.86
N TYR A 93 24.46 17.01 1.73
CA TYR A 93 24.91 18.40 1.63
C TYR A 93 25.68 18.79 2.89
N ASN A 94 26.84 19.42 2.70
CA ASN A 94 27.69 19.88 3.80
C ASN A 94 28.02 21.34 3.60
N GLU A 95 27.32 22.23 4.29
CA GLU A 95 27.50 23.66 4.12
C GLU A 95 28.76 24.20 4.78
N ALA A 96 29.49 23.37 5.55
CA ALA A 96 30.75 23.75 6.16
C ALA A 96 31.91 23.65 5.19
N VAL A 97 31.73 23.08 4.00
CA VAL A 97 32.79 22.91 3.00
C VAL A 97 32.79 24.04 2.00
#